data_8cbdbf61f91287ae9a0ed5249bba4064
#
_entry.id   8cbdbf61f91287ae9a0ed5249bba4064
#
_cell.length_a   1.000
_cell.length_b   1.000
_cell.length_c   1.000
_cell.angle_alpha   90.00
_cell.angle_beta   90.00
_cell.angle_gamma   90.00
#
_symmetry.space_group_name_H-M   'P 1'
#
loop_
_entity.id
_entity.type
_entity.pdbx_description
1 polymer ?
#
loop_
_entity_poly.entity_id
_entity_poly.type
_entity_poly.pdbx_seq_one_letter_code
_entity_poly.pdbx_strand_id
1 'polypeptide(L)'
;VFPNACYIGFTGTPLMKSEKNTMARFGRLIHKYTIRDGVEDGAIVPLIYEGRFVEQKVDEENIDLWFKQTTRRLTEAQREDLRRKWSSIRRLTSTDARIKRIALDISEHFIEGYKDTGFKAMLATNYKRDAIRYLECFEQFGDLNCAVVISPPDMREGVDDVDEGADDLVVSFWNKMMQQYGDADRYEEAIKNRFCDGEIDILIVCSKLLTGFDAPLCQVLYIDKELKEHGLL
;
A
#
# COMPACT_ATOMS: atom_id res chain seq x y z
N VAL A 1 5.23 13.44 35.66
CA VAL A 1 3.87 13.96 35.44
C VAL A 1 3.71 15.21 36.34
N PHE A 2 3.29 16.32 35.80
CA PHE A 2 3.07 17.58 36.56
C PHE A 2 1.62 17.62 37.03
N PRO A 3 1.34 17.43 38.33
CA PRO A 3 -0.03 17.27 38.83
C PRO A 3 -0.92 18.50 38.68
N ASN A 4 -0.33 19.70 38.53
CA ASN A 4 -1.04 20.97 38.40
C ASN A 4 -1.02 21.53 36.96
N ALA A 5 -0.61 20.72 35.97
CA ALA A 5 -0.57 21.16 34.59
C ALA A 5 -1.91 20.89 33.88
N CYS A 6 -2.29 21.77 32.98
CA CYS A 6 -3.39 21.55 32.05
C CYS A 6 -2.84 20.80 30.82
N TYR A 7 -3.50 19.72 30.47
CA TYR A 7 -3.11 18.89 29.30
C TYR A 7 -4.13 19.07 28.20
N ILE A 8 -3.68 19.47 27.00
CA ILE A 8 -4.49 19.58 25.80
C ILE A 8 -3.87 18.66 24.74
N GLY A 9 -4.67 17.79 24.15
CA GLY A 9 -4.26 16.89 23.06
C GLY A 9 -4.88 17.32 21.74
N PHE A 10 -4.07 17.28 20.67
CA PHE A 10 -4.51 17.45 19.29
C PHE A 10 -4.21 16.16 18.53
N THR A 11 -5.20 15.63 17.83
CA THR A 11 -5.03 14.41 17.02
C THR A 11 -6.03 14.38 15.87
N GLY A 12 -5.59 13.94 14.72
CA GLY A 12 -6.46 13.62 13.59
C GLY A 12 -7.21 12.29 13.75
N THR A 13 -6.77 11.43 14.70
CA THR A 13 -7.27 10.06 14.86
C THR A 13 -7.52 9.74 16.34
N PRO A 14 -8.56 10.32 16.98
CA PRO A 14 -8.86 10.05 18.37
C PRO A 14 -9.32 8.59 18.58
N LEU A 15 -8.73 7.92 19.57
CA LEU A 15 -9.12 6.55 19.94
C LEU A 15 -10.34 6.58 20.87
N MET A 16 -11.39 5.84 20.49
CA MET A 16 -12.66 5.80 21.21
C MET A 16 -12.94 4.43 21.88
N LYS A 17 -12.02 3.46 21.75
CA LYS A 17 -12.17 2.12 22.35
C LYS A 17 -12.00 2.17 23.87
N SER A 18 -12.71 1.27 24.58
CA SER A 18 -12.71 1.22 26.05
C SER A 18 -11.31 1.08 26.66
N GLU A 19 -10.42 0.35 26.03
CA GLU A 19 -9.07 0.09 26.53
C GLU A 19 -8.07 1.21 26.22
N LYS A 20 -8.31 1.95 25.11
CA LYS A 20 -7.45 3.05 24.65
C LYS A 20 -8.32 4.26 24.32
N ASN A 21 -8.84 4.92 25.32
CA ASN A 21 -9.74 6.04 25.14
C ASN A 21 -9.03 7.37 25.34
N THR A 22 -8.91 8.15 24.28
CA THR A 22 -8.29 9.49 24.30
C THR A 22 -9.01 10.41 25.30
N MET A 23 -10.34 10.34 25.37
CA MET A 23 -11.13 11.16 26.30
C MET A 23 -10.90 10.79 27.77
N ALA A 24 -10.61 9.53 28.07
CA ALA A 24 -10.28 9.10 29.43
C ALA A 24 -8.95 9.70 29.93
N ARG A 25 -8.04 10.06 29.03
CA ARG A 25 -6.73 10.65 29.37
C ARG A 25 -6.72 12.18 29.36
N PHE A 26 -7.45 12.81 28.43
CA PHE A 26 -7.41 14.26 28.19
C PHE A 26 -8.70 14.96 28.57
N GLY A 27 -9.74 14.23 28.97
CA GLY A 27 -11.05 14.82 29.25
C GLY A 27 -11.94 14.90 28.02
N ARG A 28 -13.00 15.73 28.10
CA ARG A 28 -13.98 15.83 27.02
C ARG A 28 -13.36 16.45 25.77
N LEU A 29 -13.91 16.03 24.62
CA LEU A 29 -13.58 16.61 23.33
C LEU A 29 -14.01 18.08 23.33
N ILE A 30 -13.07 19.00 23.10
CA ILE A 30 -13.31 20.44 23.07
C ILE A 30 -13.92 20.82 21.72
N HIS A 31 -13.35 20.31 20.62
CA HIS A 31 -13.79 20.57 19.26
C HIS A 31 -13.47 19.36 18.38
N LYS A 32 -14.27 19.11 17.35
CA LYS A 32 -14.00 18.13 16.29
C LYS A 32 -14.34 18.76 14.93
N TYR A 33 -13.53 18.44 13.96
CA TYR A 33 -13.76 18.71 12.55
C TYR A 33 -13.65 17.40 11.82
N THR A 34 -14.75 16.90 11.30
CA THR A 34 -14.82 15.54 10.70
C THR A 34 -14.54 15.60 9.19
N ILE A 35 -14.28 14.44 8.58
CA ILE A 35 -14.18 14.31 7.12
C ILE A 35 -15.46 14.86 6.46
N ARG A 36 -16.64 14.59 7.02
CA ARG A 36 -17.90 15.14 6.52
C ARG A 36 -17.90 16.67 6.54
N ASP A 37 -17.52 17.28 7.65
CA ASP A 37 -17.46 18.73 7.77
C ASP A 37 -16.51 19.31 6.71
N GLY A 38 -15.35 18.65 6.48
CA GLY A 38 -14.38 19.05 5.47
C GLY A 38 -14.90 18.93 4.04
N VAL A 39 -15.72 17.92 3.74
CA VAL A 39 -16.38 17.78 2.44
C VAL A 39 -17.47 18.84 2.26
N GLU A 40 -18.29 19.07 3.28
CA GLU A 40 -19.36 20.09 3.27
C GLU A 40 -18.80 21.50 3.09
N ASP A 41 -17.66 21.79 3.71
CA ASP A 41 -16.94 23.08 3.58
C ASP A 41 -16.14 23.20 2.27
N GLY A 42 -16.05 22.13 1.49
CA GLY A 42 -15.25 22.10 0.25
C GLY A 42 -13.72 22.09 0.50
N ALA A 43 -13.30 21.82 1.73
CA ALA A 43 -11.87 21.75 2.10
C ALA A 43 -11.20 20.44 1.62
N ILE A 44 -11.98 19.37 1.49
CA ILE A 44 -11.53 18.08 0.97
C ILE A 44 -12.56 17.50 0.00
N VAL A 45 -12.11 16.64 -0.91
CA VAL A 45 -12.98 15.89 -1.82
C VAL A 45 -13.55 14.65 -1.12
N PRO A 46 -14.77 14.19 -1.50
CA PRO A 46 -15.32 12.95 -0.96
C PRO A 46 -14.48 11.75 -1.37
N LEU A 47 -14.33 10.79 -0.44
CA LEU A 47 -13.70 9.50 -0.72
C LEU A 47 -14.70 8.58 -1.44
N ILE A 48 -14.24 7.95 -2.50
CA ILE A 48 -14.97 6.92 -3.24
C ILE A 48 -14.36 5.57 -2.90
N TYR A 49 -15.18 4.64 -2.41
CA TYR A 49 -14.75 3.30 -2.06
C TYR A 49 -15.22 2.30 -3.11
N GLU A 50 -14.30 1.52 -3.63
CA GLU A 50 -14.58 0.39 -4.51
C GLU A 50 -14.06 -0.89 -3.89
N GLY A 51 -14.97 -1.83 -3.61
CA GLY A 51 -14.62 -3.18 -3.15
C GLY A 51 -14.34 -4.07 -4.36
N ARG A 52 -13.12 -4.58 -4.48
CA ARG A 52 -12.72 -5.50 -5.54
C ARG A 52 -12.55 -6.91 -4.97
N PHE A 53 -13.25 -7.87 -5.56
CA PHE A 53 -13.19 -9.26 -5.14
C PHE A 53 -12.22 -10.04 -6.03
N VAL A 54 -11.14 -10.56 -5.43
CA VAL A 54 -10.21 -11.44 -6.10
C VAL A 54 -10.43 -12.87 -5.59
N GLU A 55 -10.89 -13.76 -6.46
CA GLU A 55 -11.10 -15.18 -6.10
C GLU A 55 -9.79 -15.82 -5.63
N GLN A 56 -9.77 -16.30 -4.39
CA GLN A 56 -8.58 -16.91 -3.78
C GLN A 56 -8.41 -18.40 -4.14
N LYS A 57 -9.51 -19.07 -4.51
CA LYS A 57 -9.50 -20.48 -4.94
C LYS A 57 -9.77 -20.53 -6.44
N VAL A 58 -8.71 -20.70 -7.21
CA VAL A 58 -8.88 -20.99 -8.63
C VAL A 58 -8.00 -22.19 -8.95
N ASP A 59 -8.66 -23.28 -9.38
CA ASP A 59 -7.98 -24.40 -10.02
C ASP A 59 -7.25 -23.89 -11.27
N GLU A 60 -6.14 -24.54 -11.64
CA GLU A 60 -5.30 -24.11 -12.77
C GLU A 60 -6.09 -23.93 -14.08
N GLU A 61 -7.17 -24.72 -14.26
CA GLU A 61 -8.06 -24.63 -15.43
C GLU A 61 -8.88 -23.32 -15.47
N ASN A 62 -9.18 -22.74 -14.33
CA ASN A 62 -9.93 -21.49 -14.23
C ASN A 62 -9.06 -20.23 -14.35
N ILE A 63 -7.75 -20.35 -14.19
CA ILE A 63 -6.82 -19.19 -14.33
C ILE A 63 -6.87 -18.63 -15.75
N ASP A 64 -6.88 -19.47 -16.77
CA ASP A 64 -6.94 -19.05 -18.18
C ASP A 64 -8.29 -18.40 -18.52
N LEU A 65 -9.37 -18.86 -17.90
CA LEU A 65 -10.70 -18.29 -18.09
C LEU A 65 -10.81 -16.93 -17.41
N TRP A 66 -10.30 -16.83 -16.19
CA TRP A 66 -10.25 -15.58 -15.43
C TRP A 66 -9.37 -14.55 -16.14
N PHE A 67 -8.19 -14.94 -16.61
CA PHE A 67 -7.29 -14.08 -17.39
C PHE A 67 -8.00 -13.51 -18.63
N LYS A 68 -8.71 -14.35 -19.40
CA LYS A 68 -9.49 -13.91 -20.56
C LYS A 68 -10.60 -12.93 -20.19
N GLN A 69 -11.25 -13.11 -19.05
CA GLN A 69 -12.32 -12.22 -18.60
C GLN A 69 -11.78 -10.88 -18.13
N THR A 70 -10.70 -10.89 -17.35
CA THR A 70 -10.07 -9.70 -16.77
C THR A 70 -9.39 -8.85 -17.82
N THR A 71 -8.73 -9.50 -18.81
CA THR A 71 -8.03 -8.80 -19.91
C THR A 71 -8.92 -8.51 -21.12
N ARG A 72 -10.23 -8.60 -20.96
CA ARG A 72 -11.21 -8.48 -22.08
C ARG A 72 -11.14 -7.13 -22.82
N ARG A 73 -10.70 -6.07 -22.14
CA ARG A 73 -10.59 -4.70 -22.67
C ARG A 73 -9.26 -4.42 -23.34
N LEU A 74 -8.24 -5.28 -23.15
CA LEU A 74 -6.93 -5.12 -23.78
C LEU A 74 -6.93 -5.55 -25.23
N THR A 75 -6.08 -4.95 -26.06
CA THR A 75 -5.83 -5.39 -27.42
C THR A 75 -5.20 -6.78 -27.43
N GLU A 76 -5.32 -7.50 -28.55
CA GLU A 76 -4.76 -8.86 -28.68
C GLU A 76 -3.24 -8.88 -28.42
N ALA A 77 -2.51 -7.87 -28.92
CA ALA A 77 -1.07 -7.73 -28.72
C ALA A 77 -0.70 -7.49 -27.24
N GLN A 78 -1.45 -6.65 -26.53
CA GLN A 78 -1.28 -6.40 -25.10
C GLN A 78 -1.60 -7.65 -24.28
N ARG A 79 -2.65 -8.38 -24.66
CA ARG A 79 -3.06 -9.62 -24.01
C ARG A 79 -2.04 -10.74 -24.20
N GLU A 80 -1.43 -10.82 -25.37
CA GLU A 80 -0.41 -11.82 -25.68
C GLU A 80 0.93 -11.54 -24.98
N ASP A 81 1.32 -10.26 -24.87
CA ASP A 81 2.47 -9.84 -24.08
C ASP A 81 2.27 -10.14 -22.59
N LEU A 82 1.09 -9.81 -22.05
CA LEU A 82 0.71 -10.12 -20.66
C LEU A 82 0.67 -11.63 -20.40
N ARG A 83 0.15 -12.43 -21.36
CA ARG A 83 0.13 -13.89 -21.26
C ARG A 83 1.54 -14.49 -21.26
N ARG A 84 2.47 -13.94 -22.03
CA ARG A 84 3.87 -14.37 -22.07
C ARG A 84 4.55 -14.10 -20.73
N LYS A 85 4.33 -12.94 -20.16
CA LYS A 85 4.77 -12.55 -18.81
C LYS A 85 4.12 -13.44 -17.73
N TRP A 86 2.84 -13.75 -17.87
CA TRP A 86 2.07 -14.61 -16.97
C TRP A 86 2.48 -16.09 -17.02
N SER A 87 2.81 -16.64 -18.17
CA SER A 87 3.20 -18.06 -18.31
C SER A 87 4.52 -18.40 -17.60
N SER A 88 5.44 -17.44 -17.47
CA SER A 88 6.67 -17.62 -16.69
C SER A 88 6.42 -17.73 -15.19
N ILE A 89 5.24 -17.34 -14.76
CA ILE A 89 4.78 -17.17 -13.38
C ILE A 89 4.14 -18.44 -12.79
N ARG A 90 3.88 -19.48 -13.59
CA ARG A 90 3.13 -20.70 -13.24
C ARG A 90 3.72 -21.58 -12.12
N ARG A 91 4.86 -21.23 -11.54
CA ARG A 91 5.60 -22.10 -10.59
C ARG A 91 5.51 -21.69 -9.12
N LEU A 92 4.60 -20.80 -8.73
CA LEU A 92 4.61 -20.18 -7.40
C LEU A 92 3.48 -20.68 -6.48
N THR A 93 3.75 -20.62 -5.19
CA THR A 93 2.86 -21.02 -4.09
C THR A 93 1.52 -20.29 -4.08
N SER A 94 0.51 -20.80 -3.36
CA SER A 94 -0.84 -20.22 -3.30
C SER A 94 -0.88 -18.74 -2.86
N THR A 95 0.02 -18.34 -1.95
CA THR A 95 0.14 -16.95 -1.49
C THR A 95 0.67 -16.03 -2.58
N ASP A 96 1.66 -16.50 -3.33
CA ASP A 96 2.22 -15.76 -4.45
C ASP A 96 1.21 -15.63 -5.60
N ALA A 97 0.38 -16.64 -5.82
CA ALA A 97 -0.68 -16.61 -6.82
C ALA A 97 -1.76 -15.56 -6.49
N ARG A 98 -2.06 -15.34 -5.19
CA ARG A 98 -2.96 -14.28 -4.73
C ARG A 98 -2.37 -12.90 -5.02
N ILE A 99 -1.13 -12.64 -4.58
CA ILE A 99 -0.44 -11.35 -4.79
C ILE A 99 -0.39 -11.00 -6.27
N LYS A 100 -0.08 -11.98 -7.12
CA LYS A 100 0.00 -11.77 -8.57
C LYS A 100 -1.32 -11.41 -9.21
N ARG A 101 -2.41 -12.03 -8.79
CA ARG A 101 -3.75 -11.69 -9.30
C ARG A 101 -4.15 -10.28 -8.91
N ILE A 102 -3.89 -9.90 -7.65
CA ILE A 102 -4.15 -8.55 -7.18
C ILE A 102 -3.26 -7.55 -7.92
N ALA A 103 -1.98 -7.86 -8.10
CA ALA A 103 -1.05 -7.00 -8.84
C ALA A 103 -1.51 -6.78 -10.29
N LEU A 104 -2.03 -7.83 -10.95
CA LEU A 104 -2.57 -7.71 -12.30
C LEU A 104 -3.82 -6.81 -12.33
N ASP A 105 -4.77 -7.04 -11.43
CA ASP A 105 -5.98 -6.22 -11.31
C ASP A 105 -5.66 -4.75 -11.05
N ILE A 106 -4.68 -4.49 -10.17
CA ILE A 106 -4.19 -3.13 -9.90
C ILE A 106 -3.55 -2.52 -11.16
N SER A 107 -2.71 -3.29 -11.86
CA SER A 107 -2.04 -2.82 -13.08
C SER A 107 -3.06 -2.42 -14.15
N GLU A 108 -4.03 -3.27 -14.42
CA GLU A 108 -5.09 -2.99 -15.41
C GLU A 108 -5.88 -1.74 -15.03
N HIS A 109 -6.33 -1.67 -13.78
CA HIS A 109 -7.11 -0.52 -13.31
C HIS A 109 -6.31 0.78 -13.38
N PHE A 110 -5.03 0.76 -12.99
CA PHE A 110 -4.19 1.95 -13.03
C PHE A 110 -3.87 2.37 -14.47
N ILE A 111 -3.56 1.42 -15.35
CA ILE A 111 -3.27 1.69 -16.76
C ILE A 111 -4.49 2.26 -17.48
N GLU A 112 -5.67 1.68 -17.26
CA GLU A 112 -6.89 2.14 -17.91
C GLU A 112 -7.36 3.52 -17.42
N GLY A 113 -7.19 3.81 -16.12
CA GLY A 113 -7.79 4.99 -15.51
C GLY A 113 -6.84 6.15 -15.21
N TYR A 114 -5.56 5.88 -14.95
CA TYR A 114 -4.67 6.86 -14.34
C TYR A 114 -3.31 7.02 -15.01
N LYS A 115 -2.83 6.02 -15.75
CA LYS A 115 -1.55 6.13 -16.45
C LYS A 115 -1.60 7.30 -17.43
N ASP A 116 -0.52 8.06 -17.50
CA ASP A 116 -0.36 9.25 -18.35
C ASP A 116 -1.30 10.44 -18.02
N THR A 117 -2.09 10.35 -16.95
CA THR A 117 -2.91 11.48 -16.47
C THR A 117 -2.12 12.42 -15.54
N GLY A 118 -0.94 12.01 -15.08
CA GLY A 118 -0.16 12.67 -14.03
C GLY A 118 -0.53 12.24 -12.61
N PHE A 119 -1.66 11.56 -12.43
CA PHE A 119 -2.04 11.04 -11.12
C PHE A 119 -1.27 9.76 -10.76
N LYS A 120 -1.09 9.55 -9.47
CA LYS A 120 -0.31 8.46 -8.87
C LYS A 120 -1.14 7.64 -7.91
N ALA A 121 -0.65 6.46 -7.57
CA ALA A 121 -1.31 5.59 -6.63
C ALA A 121 -0.38 5.15 -5.49
N MET A 122 -0.99 4.72 -4.41
CA MET A 122 -0.34 4.05 -3.29
C MET A 122 -0.93 2.65 -3.12
N LEU A 123 -0.11 1.66 -2.77
CA LEU A 123 -0.56 0.32 -2.41
C LEU A 123 -0.14 0.02 -0.97
N ALA A 124 -1.12 -0.19 -0.10
CA ALA A 124 -0.90 -0.56 1.30
C ALA A 124 -1.01 -2.09 1.46
N THR A 125 0.03 -2.72 2.03
CA THR A 125 0.11 -4.17 2.26
C THR A 125 0.19 -4.50 3.75
N ASN A 126 -0.16 -5.75 4.13
CA ASN A 126 -0.06 -6.20 5.51
C ASN A 126 1.40 -6.36 5.97
N TYR A 127 2.23 -6.98 5.13
CA TYR A 127 3.59 -7.39 5.47
C TYR A 127 4.62 -6.75 4.54
N LYS A 128 5.82 -6.51 5.05
CA LYS A 128 6.95 -5.99 4.27
C LYS A 128 7.32 -6.93 3.12
N ARG A 129 7.24 -8.23 3.37
CA ARG A 129 7.43 -9.28 2.37
C ARG A 129 6.47 -9.13 1.19
N ASP A 130 5.19 -8.89 1.48
CA ASP A 130 4.17 -8.74 0.44
C ASP A 130 4.43 -7.48 -0.40
N ALA A 131 4.85 -6.38 0.22
CA ALA A 131 5.24 -5.17 -0.51
C ALA A 131 6.36 -5.43 -1.53
N ILE A 132 7.36 -6.21 -1.15
CA ILE A 132 8.47 -6.57 -2.05
C ILE A 132 7.98 -7.48 -3.18
N ARG A 133 7.13 -8.46 -2.88
CA ARG A 133 6.54 -9.36 -3.89
C ARG A 133 5.64 -8.62 -4.88
N TYR A 134 4.88 -7.62 -4.43
CA TYR A 134 4.16 -6.73 -5.35
C TYR A 134 5.10 -5.99 -6.28
N LEU A 135 6.20 -5.44 -5.77
CA LEU A 135 7.21 -4.79 -6.60
C LEU A 135 7.75 -5.74 -7.66
N GLU A 136 8.14 -6.96 -7.27
CA GLU A 136 8.62 -7.99 -8.20
C GLU A 136 7.59 -8.32 -9.29
N CYS A 137 6.29 -8.38 -8.94
CA CYS A 137 5.23 -8.59 -9.90
C CYS A 137 5.12 -7.43 -10.90
N PHE A 138 5.09 -6.20 -10.43
CA PHE A 138 5.01 -5.02 -11.30
C PHE A 138 6.25 -4.87 -12.19
N GLU A 139 7.44 -5.15 -11.68
CA GLU A 139 8.68 -5.19 -12.48
C GLU A 139 8.63 -6.27 -13.57
N GLN A 140 8.05 -7.44 -13.27
CA GLN A 140 7.86 -8.50 -14.26
C GLN A 140 6.84 -8.12 -15.35
N PHE A 141 5.78 -7.39 -14.99
CA PHE A 141 4.81 -6.87 -15.97
C PHE A 141 5.44 -5.79 -16.84
N GLY A 142 6.29 -4.94 -16.27
CA GLY A 142 7.08 -3.95 -16.98
C GLY A 142 6.31 -2.73 -17.52
N ASP A 143 5.06 -2.56 -17.10
CA ASP A 143 4.17 -1.50 -17.60
C ASP A 143 4.11 -0.29 -16.67
N LEU A 144 4.53 -0.45 -15.40
CA LEU A 144 4.45 0.56 -14.34
C LEU A 144 5.78 0.74 -13.63
N ASN A 145 6.10 1.99 -13.31
CA ASN A 145 7.22 2.32 -12.45
C ASN A 145 6.77 2.27 -11.00
N CYS A 146 7.23 1.28 -10.26
CA CYS A 146 6.87 1.09 -8.87
C CYS A 146 8.07 1.21 -7.95
N ALA A 147 7.83 1.59 -6.69
CA ALA A 147 8.86 1.57 -5.65
C ALA A 147 8.24 1.15 -4.30
N VAL A 148 9.06 0.60 -3.43
CA VAL A 148 8.67 0.18 -2.07
C VAL A 148 9.27 1.13 -1.06
N VAL A 149 8.51 1.48 -0.01
CA VAL A 149 9.05 2.11 1.20
C VAL A 149 8.60 1.30 2.41
N ILE A 150 9.57 0.67 3.08
CA ILE A 150 9.38 -0.11 4.30
C ILE A 150 10.28 0.38 5.44
N SER A 151 9.93 0.06 6.68
CA SER A 151 10.82 0.26 7.83
C SER A 151 11.92 -0.82 7.87
N PRO A 152 13.03 -0.58 8.58
CA PRO A 152 14.05 -1.60 8.81
C PRO A 152 13.45 -2.93 9.26
N PRO A 153 14.03 -4.08 8.90
CA PRO A 153 13.66 -5.35 9.49
C PRO A 153 13.94 -5.33 10.99
N ASP A 154 13.03 -5.87 11.81
CA ASP A 154 13.26 -5.98 13.24
C ASP A 154 14.17 -7.19 13.49
N MET A 155 15.40 -6.94 13.93
CA MET A 155 16.43 -7.96 14.19
C MET A 155 16.47 -8.41 15.67
N ARG A 156 15.50 -7.96 16.50
CA ARG A 156 15.48 -8.33 17.91
C ARG A 156 14.98 -9.76 18.10
N GLU A 157 15.79 -10.60 18.76
CA GLU A 157 15.37 -11.93 19.20
C GLU A 157 14.19 -11.81 20.17
N GLY A 158 13.09 -12.50 19.91
CA GLY A 158 11.96 -12.64 20.84
C GLY A 158 10.75 -11.76 20.57
N VAL A 159 10.67 -11.06 19.45
CA VAL A 159 9.41 -10.49 18.98
C VAL A 159 8.67 -11.60 18.24
N ASP A 160 7.60 -12.10 18.87
CA ASP A 160 6.72 -13.16 18.35
C ASP A 160 5.83 -12.69 17.14
N ASP A 161 6.24 -11.66 16.41
CA ASP A 161 5.74 -11.39 15.08
C ASP A 161 6.47 -12.30 14.09
N VAL A 162 6.05 -13.55 14.10
CA VAL A 162 6.60 -14.68 13.32
C VAL A 162 6.62 -14.39 11.81
N ASP A 163 5.94 -13.35 11.36
CA ASP A 163 5.82 -12.97 9.95
C ASP A 163 6.66 -11.73 9.53
N GLU A 164 7.22 -10.94 10.44
CA GLU A 164 8.01 -9.74 10.08
C GLU A 164 9.51 -9.84 10.39
N GLY A 165 9.92 -10.79 11.15
CA GLY A 165 11.28 -10.90 11.66
C GLY A 165 12.27 -11.31 10.59
N ALA A 166 12.91 -12.16 10.42
CA ALA A 166 14.02 -12.60 9.57
C ALA A 166 13.61 -13.25 8.24
N ASP A 167 12.66 -12.67 7.50
CA ASP A 167 12.42 -13.10 6.12
C ASP A 167 13.64 -12.68 5.27
N ASP A 168 14.36 -13.64 4.73
CA ASP A 168 15.57 -13.42 3.92
C ASP A 168 15.31 -12.45 2.76
N LEU A 169 14.08 -12.42 2.23
CA LEU A 169 13.67 -11.50 1.18
C LEU A 169 13.67 -10.03 1.68
N VAL A 170 13.13 -9.79 2.87
CA VAL A 170 13.06 -8.43 3.46
C VAL A 170 14.47 -7.94 3.82
N VAL A 171 15.29 -8.81 4.41
CA VAL A 171 16.68 -8.50 4.77
C VAL A 171 17.51 -8.22 3.52
N SER A 172 17.38 -9.04 2.49
CA SER A 172 18.09 -8.88 1.22
C SER A 172 17.70 -7.57 0.52
N PHE A 173 16.40 -7.28 0.44
CA PHE A 173 15.90 -6.03 -0.13
C PHE A 173 16.40 -4.83 0.67
N TRP A 174 16.32 -4.88 2.00
CA TRP A 174 16.79 -3.80 2.87
C TRP A 174 18.27 -3.51 2.67
N ASN A 175 19.09 -4.55 2.67
CA ASN A 175 20.55 -4.41 2.45
C ASN A 175 20.86 -3.79 1.09
N LYS A 176 20.12 -4.18 0.04
CA LYS A 176 20.25 -3.57 -1.30
C LYS A 176 19.93 -2.08 -1.26
N MET A 177 18.86 -1.68 -0.56
CA MET A 177 18.49 -0.27 -0.42
C MET A 177 19.54 0.51 0.39
N MET A 178 20.04 -0.05 1.49
CA MET A 178 21.09 0.59 2.28
C MET A 178 22.40 0.73 1.51
N GLN A 179 22.76 -0.24 0.68
CA GLN A 179 23.91 -0.14 -0.21
C GLN A 179 23.74 0.97 -1.26
N GLN A 180 22.52 1.15 -1.77
CA GLN A 180 22.23 2.14 -2.82
C GLN A 180 22.11 3.56 -2.28
N TYR A 181 21.45 3.75 -1.12
CA TYR A 181 21.10 5.07 -0.59
C TYR A 181 21.91 5.49 0.63
N GLY A 182 22.63 4.56 1.26
CA GLY A 182 23.50 4.79 2.41
C GLY A 182 22.81 4.62 3.76
N ASP A 183 21.64 5.22 3.95
CA ASP A 183 20.87 5.10 5.19
C ASP A 183 19.35 5.12 4.93
N ALA A 184 18.57 4.83 6.00
CA ALA A 184 17.12 4.70 5.94
C ALA A 184 16.39 6.01 5.59
N ASP A 185 16.90 7.12 6.10
CA ASP A 185 16.27 8.44 5.89
C ASP A 185 16.46 8.91 4.45
N ARG A 186 17.68 8.75 3.92
CA ARG A 186 17.98 9.06 2.52
C ARG A 186 17.22 8.17 1.55
N TYR A 187 17.07 6.88 1.87
CA TYR A 187 16.26 5.97 1.08
C TYR A 187 14.81 6.44 1.01
N GLU A 188 14.19 6.71 2.16
CA GLU A 188 12.81 7.15 2.22
C GLU A 188 12.62 8.50 1.51
N GLU A 189 13.49 9.46 1.76
CA GLU A 189 13.43 10.78 1.14
C GLU A 189 13.59 10.71 -0.38
N ALA A 190 14.56 9.93 -0.88
CA ALA A 190 14.77 9.75 -2.31
C ALA A 190 13.54 9.16 -3.01
N ILE A 191 12.92 8.15 -2.42
CA ILE A 191 11.71 7.53 -3.00
C ILE A 191 10.52 8.50 -2.93
N LYS A 192 10.33 9.23 -1.83
CA LYS A 192 9.28 10.26 -1.71
C LYS A 192 9.43 11.35 -2.79
N ASN A 193 10.64 11.86 -2.98
CA ASN A 193 10.90 12.89 -3.97
C ASN A 193 10.58 12.37 -5.38
N ARG A 194 11.08 11.21 -5.76
CA ARG A 194 10.77 10.58 -7.06
C ARG A 194 9.26 10.34 -7.27
N PHE A 195 8.53 9.99 -6.21
CA PHE A 195 7.08 9.85 -6.27
C PHE A 195 6.38 11.20 -6.48
N CYS A 196 6.77 12.23 -5.75
CA CYS A 196 6.24 13.58 -5.91
C CYS A 196 6.62 14.20 -7.27
N ASP A 197 7.80 13.90 -7.82
CA ASP A 197 8.26 14.34 -9.13
C ASP A 197 7.58 13.58 -10.30
N GLY A 198 6.77 12.56 -9.98
CA GLY A 198 5.99 11.82 -10.97
C GLY A 198 6.73 10.67 -11.64
N GLU A 199 7.95 10.32 -11.22
CA GLU A 199 8.73 9.21 -11.77
C GLU A 199 8.17 7.83 -11.38
N ILE A 200 7.45 7.74 -10.25
CA ILE A 200 6.88 6.51 -9.72
C ILE A 200 5.37 6.56 -9.91
N ASP A 201 4.79 5.53 -10.53
CA ASP A 201 3.36 5.39 -10.74
C ASP A 201 2.65 4.87 -9.49
N ILE A 202 3.20 3.83 -8.85
CA ILE A 202 2.64 3.23 -7.64
C ILE A 202 3.69 3.14 -6.55
N LEU A 203 3.43 3.77 -5.41
CA LEU A 203 4.23 3.68 -4.20
C LEU A 203 3.68 2.58 -3.30
N ILE A 204 4.47 1.54 -3.05
CA ILE A 204 4.07 0.39 -2.25
C ILE A 204 4.60 0.55 -0.82
N VAL A 205 3.70 0.45 0.15
CA VAL A 205 4.01 0.66 1.57
C VAL A 205 3.37 -0.43 2.44
N CYS A 206 3.96 -0.67 3.62
CA CYS A 206 3.34 -1.52 4.64
C CYS A 206 2.60 -0.66 5.68
N SER A 207 3.31 0.15 6.43
CA SER A 207 2.73 1.03 7.47
C SER A 207 3.23 2.47 7.37
N LYS A 208 4.42 2.68 6.83
CA LYS A 208 4.98 4.01 6.60
C LYS A 208 4.16 4.78 5.56
N LEU A 209 4.16 6.10 5.68
CA LEU A 209 3.54 7.04 4.74
C LEU A 209 2.00 6.95 4.61
N LEU A 210 1.33 6.08 5.35
CA LEU A 210 -0.13 6.04 5.39
C LEU A 210 -0.72 7.22 6.20
N THR A 211 0.11 7.86 7.04
CA THR A 211 -0.26 9.06 7.78
C THR A 211 0.88 10.07 7.71
N GLY A 212 0.54 11.37 7.62
CA GLY A 212 1.53 12.45 7.65
C GLY A 212 2.37 12.61 6.37
N PHE A 213 2.02 11.95 5.28
CA PHE A 213 2.66 12.11 3.98
C PHE A 213 1.76 12.93 3.06
N ASP A 214 2.27 14.06 2.62
CA ASP A 214 1.60 14.93 1.65
C ASP A 214 2.04 14.56 0.23
N ALA A 215 1.09 14.07 -0.56
CA ALA A 215 1.30 13.65 -1.93
C ALA A 215 0.12 14.08 -2.81
N PRO A 216 0.08 15.34 -3.28
CA PRO A 216 -1.06 15.91 -4.00
C PRO A 216 -1.45 15.15 -5.28
N LEU A 217 -0.50 14.47 -5.92
CA LEU A 217 -0.75 13.67 -7.12
C LEU A 217 -1.28 12.25 -6.80
N CYS A 218 -1.23 11.81 -5.54
CA CYS A 218 -1.70 10.48 -5.14
C CYS A 218 -3.23 10.47 -5.04
N GLN A 219 -3.89 10.02 -6.09
CA GLN A 219 -5.35 10.01 -6.18
C GLN A 219 -5.96 8.66 -5.80
N VAL A 220 -5.22 7.57 -5.91
CA VAL A 220 -5.72 6.22 -5.67
C VAL A 220 -4.95 5.56 -4.54
N LEU A 221 -5.69 4.97 -3.60
CA LEU A 221 -5.13 4.11 -2.56
C LEU A 221 -5.68 2.70 -2.74
N TYR A 222 -4.82 1.79 -3.17
CA TYR A 222 -5.09 0.35 -3.17
C TYR A 222 -4.79 -0.22 -1.78
N ILE A 223 -5.73 -1.02 -1.25
CA ILE A 223 -5.63 -1.54 0.10
C ILE A 223 -5.69 -3.06 0.05
N ASP A 224 -4.53 -3.71 0.23
CA ASP A 224 -4.41 -5.15 0.43
C ASP A 224 -3.94 -5.43 1.86
N LYS A 225 -4.67 -4.87 2.82
CA LYS A 225 -4.43 -5.07 4.24
C LYS A 225 -5.68 -4.89 5.07
N GLU A 226 -5.69 -5.53 6.23
CA GLU A 226 -6.70 -5.26 7.25
C GLU A 226 -6.42 -3.90 7.90
N LEU A 227 -7.30 -2.95 7.67
CA LEU A 227 -7.20 -1.64 8.31
C LEU A 227 -7.86 -1.71 9.70
N LYS A 228 -7.09 -1.35 10.73
CA LYS A 228 -7.55 -1.28 12.11
C LYS A 228 -7.28 0.10 12.67
N GLU A 229 -8.19 0.58 13.53
CA GLU A 229 -8.03 1.84 14.29
C GLU A 229 -7.68 3.04 13.42
N HIS A 230 -6.43 3.55 13.54
CA HIS A 230 -5.95 4.72 12.81
C HIS A 230 -5.91 4.54 11.28
N GLY A 231 -5.90 3.31 10.79
CA GLY A 231 -5.90 3.03 9.35
C GLY A 231 -7.27 3.13 8.68
N LEU A 232 -8.36 3.30 9.47
CA LEU A 232 -9.73 3.42 8.96
C LEU A 232 -10.19 4.88 8.83
N LEU A 233 -9.39 5.82 9.27
CA LEU A 233 -9.60 7.26 9.22
C LEU A 233 -8.70 7.88 8.17
#